data_ee6bb792bb10e3785f1141ae5b4faa64
#
_entry.id   ee6bb792bb10e3785f1141ae5b4faa64
#
_cell.length_a   1.000
_cell.length_b   1.000
_cell.length_c   1.000
_cell.angle_alpha   90.00
_cell.angle_beta   90.00
_cell.angle_gamma   90.00
#
_symmetry.space_group_name_H-M   'P 1'
#
loop_
_entity.id
_entity.type
_entity.pdbx_description
1 polymer ?
#
loop_
_entity_poly.entity_id
_entity_poly.type
_entity_poly.pdbx_seq_one_letter_code
_entity_poly.pdbx_strand_id
1 'polypeptide(L)'
;MEETKTFNKQIILDFLKKHYKKIIAAALVVVVLAASAALLFRFNSTPEIEDIYDRMVYLIESSHEVNTLIYGCGLPVWEDDSEYVEFMHVYYGLDPARDYEIVMPNAKYFSVNQMKEEIEKIYSKEYLDEVIYRSIFDGYAIEDGIGGSVVGVARYYEEGNYLWQSKDFKTFYTGMRVYDYSTMQIRSLGKADRCVVTIDSWLEDTPDQIETVEILITLQDGEWYLDNFIA
;
A
#
# COMPACT_ATOMS: atom_id res chain seq x y z
N MET A 1 -6.24 22.90 -69.61
CA MET A 1 -6.03 22.88 -68.11
C MET A 1 -6.58 21.63 -67.45
N GLU A 2 -7.51 20.87 -68.03
CA GLU A 2 -8.02 19.60 -67.53
C GLU A 2 -7.08 18.38 -67.73
N GLU A 3 -6.38 18.32 -68.90
CA GLU A 3 -5.46 17.20 -69.18
C GLU A 3 -4.29 17.08 -68.23
N THR A 4 -3.75 18.18 -67.69
CA THR A 4 -2.65 18.20 -66.72
C THR A 4 -3.07 17.68 -65.34
N LYS A 5 -4.35 17.87 -64.98
CA LYS A 5 -4.88 17.33 -63.70
C LYS A 5 -5.09 15.82 -63.76
N THR A 6 -5.51 15.29 -64.87
CA THR A 6 -5.77 13.86 -65.12
C THR A 6 -4.46 13.07 -65.17
N PHE A 7 -3.43 13.62 -65.81
CA PHE A 7 -2.09 13.02 -65.91
C PHE A 7 -1.41 12.87 -64.51
N ASN A 8 -1.49 13.91 -63.70
CA ASN A 8 -0.96 13.86 -62.33
C ASN A 8 -1.68 12.82 -61.42
N LYS A 9 -2.99 12.66 -61.58
CA LYS A 9 -3.78 11.70 -60.83
C LYS A 9 -3.42 10.23 -61.17
N GLN A 10 -3.13 9.95 -62.44
CA GLN A 10 -2.73 8.63 -62.91
C GLN A 10 -1.34 8.23 -62.36
N ILE A 11 -0.38 9.14 -62.39
CA ILE A 11 0.98 8.90 -61.85
C ILE A 11 0.93 8.61 -60.36
N ILE A 12 0.11 9.32 -59.57
CA ILE A 12 -0.08 9.09 -58.13
C ILE A 12 -0.72 7.72 -57.89
N LEU A 13 -1.72 7.33 -58.67
CA LEU A 13 -2.37 6.05 -58.57
C LEU A 13 -1.43 4.86 -58.86
N ASP A 14 -0.61 4.99 -59.88
CA ASP A 14 0.35 3.94 -60.26
C ASP A 14 1.49 3.83 -59.21
N PHE A 15 1.97 4.94 -58.66
CA PHE A 15 2.90 4.97 -57.54
C PHE A 15 2.31 4.29 -56.30
N LEU A 16 1.08 4.63 -55.92
CA LEU A 16 0.37 4.00 -54.80
C LEU A 16 0.19 2.50 -55.00
N LYS A 17 -0.24 2.06 -56.20
CA LYS A 17 -0.40 0.64 -56.51
C LYS A 17 0.93 -0.14 -56.44
N LYS A 18 2.03 0.48 -56.89
CA LYS A 18 3.36 -0.14 -56.86
C LYS A 18 3.95 -0.24 -55.45
N HIS A 19 3.62 0.68 -54.57
CA HIS A 19 4.25 0.79 -53.25
C HIS A 19 3.29 0.57 -52.06
N TYR A 20 2.01 0.21 -52.30
CA TYR A 20 0.97 0.14 -51.27
C TYR A 20 1.38 -0.71 -50.04
N LYS A 21 2.05 -1.87 -50.27
CA LYS A 21 2.50 -2.74 -49.18
C LYS A 21 3.55 -2.03 -48.27
N LYS A 22 4.46 -1.26 -48.88
CA LYS A 22 5.46 -0.49 -48.14
C LYS A 22 4.84 0.70 -47.39
N ILE A 23 3.83 1.35 -47.99
CA ILE A 23 3.09 2.46 -47.39
C ILE A 23 2.27 1.97 -46.21
N ILE A 24 1.58 0.83 -46.35
CA ILE A 24 0.83 0.22 -45.25
C ILE A 24 1.77 -0.22 -44.11
N ALA A 25 2.91 -0.84 -44.43
CA ALA A 25 3.89 -1.23 -43.41
C ALA A 25 4.45 0.01 -42.67
N ALA A 26 4.78 1.09 -43.37
CA ALA A 26 5.24 2.32 -42.75
C ALA A 26 4.15 2.98 -41.90
N ALA A 27 2.90 2.99 -42.33
CA ALA A 27 1.78 3.52 -41.57
C ALA A 27 1.54 2.70 -40.29
N LEU A 28 1.62 1.36 -40.36
CA LEU A 28 1.53 0.48 -39.20
C LEU A 28 2.65 0.74 -38.16
N VAL A 29 3.89 0.91 -38.62
CA VAL A 29 5.01 1.27 -37.76
C VAL A 29 4.76 2.60 -37.05
N VAL A 30 4.29 3.60 -37.74
CA VAL A 30 3.97 4.94 -37.17
C VAL A 30 2.85 4.80 -36.12
N VAL A 31 1.80 4.02 -36.39
CA VAL A 31 0.71 3.79 -35.42
C VAL A 31 1.21 3.07 -34.18
N VAL A 32 2.04 2.04 -34.36
CA VAL A 32 2.62 1.31 -33.21
C VAL A 32 3.53 2.24 -32.38
N LEU A 33 4.37 3.04 -33.05
CA LEU A 33 5.25 3.99 -32.34
C LEU A 33 4.43 5.07 -31.61
N ALA A 34 3.38 5.59 -32.23
CA ALA A 34 2.51 6.59 -31.60
C ALA A 34 1.74 5.99 -30.41
N ALA A 35 1.23 4.77 -30.54
CA ALA A 35 0.58 4.06 -29.44
C ALA A 35 1.56 3.77 -28.29
N SER A 36 2.78 3.33 -28.60
CA SER A 36 3.82 3.10 -27.60
C SER A 36 4.23 4.40 -26.90
N ALA A 37 4.38 5.50 -27.64
CA ALA A 37 4.70 6.81 -27.07
C ALA A 37 3.56 7.32 -26.17
N ALA A 38 2.29 7.15 -26.57
CA ALA A 38 1.14 7.54 -25.77
C ALA A 38 1.04 6.72 -24.47
N LEU A 39 1.32 5.41 -24.52
CA LEU A 39 1.41 4.56 -23.37
C LEU A 39 2.55 5.00 -22.43
N LEU A 40 3.75 5.22 -22.96
CA LEU A 40 4.89 5.71 -22.17
C LEU A 40 4.61 7.07 -21.53
N PHE A 41 3.92 7.97 -22.25
CA PHE A 41 3.53 9.28 -21.72
C PHE A 41 2.51 9.13 -20.58
N ARG A 42 1.53 8.25 -20.73
CA ARG A 42 0.53 7.96 -19.69
C ARG A 42 1.16 7.34 -18.44
N PHE A 43 2.14 6.44 -18.60
CA PHE A 43 2.90 5.86 -17.47
C PHE A 43 3.85 6.86 -16.80
N ASN A 44 4.23 7.96 -17.46
CA ASN A 44 5.13 8.98 -16.91
C ASN A 44 4.41 10.24 -16.42
N SER A 45 3.08 10.30 -16.46
CA SER A 45 2.30 11.43 -15.94
C SER A 45 1.76 11.10 -14.52
N THR A 46 1.72 12.11 -13.67
CA THR A 46 0.97 12.03 -12.40
C THR A 46 -0.49 11.69 -12.74
N PRO A 47 -1.13 10.72 -12.07
CA PRO A 47 -2.53 10.40 -12.30
C PRO A 47 -3.43 11.59 -11.96
N GLU A 48 -4.61 11.64 -12.54
CA GLU A 48 -5.68 12.50 -12.04
C GLU A 48 -6.43 11.79 -10.91
N ILE A 49 -7.10 12.55 -10.03
CA ILE A 49 -7.75 11.96 -8.85
C ILE A 49 -8.85 10.98 -9.26
N GLU A 50 -9.54 11.25 -10.34
CA GLU A 50 -10.60 10.41 -10.91
C GLU A 50 -10.09 9.03 -11.32
N ASP A 51 -8.83 8.93 -11.76
CA ASP A 51 -8.22 7.66 -12.18
C ASP A 51 -7.92 6.73 -11.02
N ILE A 52 -7.75 7.27 -9.80
CA ILE A 52 -7.34 6.50 -8.61
C ILE A 52 -8.31 6.64 -7.43
N TYR A 53 -9.43 7.34 -7.60
CA TYR A 53 -10.38 7.64 -6.53
C TYR A 53 -10.83 6.39 -5.76
N ASP A 54 -11.38 5.41 -6.47
CA ASP A 54 -11.88 4.17 -5.86
C ASP A 54 -10.77 3.39 -5.14
N ARG A 55 -9.57 3.41 -5.71
CA ARG A 55 -8.40 2.78 -5.08
C ARG A 55 -7.99 3.51 -3.80
N MET A 56 -8.03 4.84 -3.79
CA MET A 56 -7.73 5.64 -2.60
C MET A 56 -8.74 5.42 -1.48
N VAL A 57 -10.04 5.41 -1.81
CA VAL A 57 -11.10 5.06 -0.83
C VAL A 57 -10.83 3.69 -0.24
N TYR A 58 -10.58 2.68 -1.08
CA TYR A 58 -10.25 1.32 -0.61
C TYR A 58 -9.03 1.30 0.32
N LEU A 59 -7.93 1.98 -0.05
CA LEU A 59 -6.71 2.01 0.75
C LEU A 59 -6.94 2.67 2.11
N ILE A 60 -7.63 3.81 2.15
CA ILE A 60 -7.92 4.53 3.40
C ILE A 60 -8.83 3.68 4.29
N GLU A 61 -9.94 3.16 3.78
CA GLU A 61 -10.88 2.35 4.56
C GLU A 61 -10.26 1.05 5.06
N SER A 62 -9.55 0.33 4.18
CA SER A 62 -8.90 -0.93 4.56
C SER A 62 -7.72 -0.73 5.50
N SER A 63 -7.06 0.44 5.47
CA SER A 63 -5.96 0.75 6.38
C SER A 63 -6.39 0.80 7.84
N HIS A 64 -7.67 1.14 8.15
CA HIS A 64 -8.17 1.17 9.52
C HIS A 64 -8.01 -0.16 10.24
N GLU A 65 -8.38 -1.26 9.57
CA GLU A 65 -8.23 -2.60 10.15
C GLU A 65 -6.76 -2.96 10.33
N VAL A 66 -5.96 -2.74 9.29
CA VAL A 66 -4.52 -3.01 9.31
C VAL A 66 -3.84 -2.16 10.39
N ASN A 67 -4.17 -0.88 10.51
CA ASN A 67 -3.60 0.01 11.51
C ASN A 67 -4.01 -0.37 12.93
N THR A 68 -5.24 -0.86 13.12
CA THR A 68 -5.67 -1.44 14.41
C THR A 68 -4.83 -2.67 14.76
N LEU A 69 -4.54 -3.52 13.79
CA LEU A 69 -3.69 -4.68 13.96
C LEU A 69 -2.25 -4.30 14.32
N ILE A 70 -1.64 -3.37 13.59
CA ILE A 70 -0.20 -3.06 13.72
C ILE A 70 0.11 -2.02 14.82
N TYR A 71 -0.75 -1.01 15.03
CA TYR A 71 -0.50 0.12 15.95
C TYR A 71 -1.66 0.41 16.92
N GLY A 72 -2.76 -0.32 16.81
CA GLY A 72 -3.94 -0.19 17.68
C GLY A 72 -4.01 -1.27 18.77
N CYS A 73 -5.21 -1.68 19.15
CA CYS A 73 -5.42 -2.70 20.20
C CYS A 73 -4.94 -4.11 19.80
N GLY A 74 -4.75 -4.36 18.49
CA GLY A 74 -4.30 -5.66 18.01
C GLY A 74 -5.40 -6.72 17.94
N LEU A 75 -5.01 -7.97 18.14
CA LEU A 75 -5.91 -9.12 18.14
C LEU A 75 -6.45 -9.40 19.56
N PRO A 76 -7.61 -10.05 19.67
CA PRO A 76 -8.10 -10.51 20.96
C PRO A 76 -7.14 -11.57 21.54
N VAL A 77 -6.79 -11.41 22.80
CA VAL A 77 -5.86 -12.27 23.53
C VAL A 77 -6.57 -12.93 24.71
N TRP A 78 -6.00 -14.04 25.21
CA TRP A 78 -6.42 -14.65 26.44
C TRP A 78 -5.99 -13.80 27.64
N GLU A 79 -6.86 -13.67 28.64
CA GLU A 79 -6.50 -13.03 29.90
C GLU A 79 -5.48 -13.89 30.65
N ASP A 80 -4.52 -13.25 31.34
CA ASP A 80 -3.41 -13.89 31.99
C ASP A 80 -3.82 -14.87 33.14
N ASP A 81 -4.98 -14.62 33.75
CA ASP A 81 -5.56 -15.42 34.83
C ASP A 81 -6.51 -16.53 34.32
N SER A 82 -6.62 -16.71 33.02
CA SER A 82 -7.46 -17.76 32.46
C SER A 82 -6.87 -19.16 32.71
N GLU A 83 -7.72 -20.17 33.02
CA GLU A 83 -7.32 -21.58 33.16
C GLU A 83 -6.55 -22.08 31.91
N TYR A 84 -6.85 -21.52 30.74
CA TYR A 84 -6.20 -21.87 29.48
C TYR A 84 -4.76 -21.37 29.45
N VAL A 85 -4.50 -20.13 29.83
CA VAL A 85 -3.15 -19.56 29.90
C VAL A 85 -2.32 -20.33 30.95
N GLU A 86 -2.87 -20.61 32.13
CA GLU A 86 -2.20 -21.44 33.16
C GLU A 86 -1.86 -22.82 32.61
N PHE A 87 -2.80 -23.50 31.94
CA PHE A 87 -2.55 -24.78 31.29
C PHE A 87 -1.42 -24.71 30.27
N MET A 88 -1.40 -23.67 29.42
CA MET A 88 -0.37 -23.48 28.42
C MET A 88 1.01 -23.25 29.04
N HIS A 89 1.10 -22.47 30.08
CA HIS A 89 2.36 -22.27 30.85
C HIS A 89 2.89 -23.58 31.43
N VAL A 90 2.02 -24.37 32.05
CA VAL A 90 2.42 -25.66 32.68
C VAL A 90 2.80 -26.69 31.62
N TYR A 91 2.03 -26.80 30.55
CA TYR A 91 2.21 -27.84 29.53
C TYR A 91 3.40 -27.59 28.59
N TYR A 92 3.58 -26.33 28.15
CA TYR A 92 4.65 -25.95 27.22
C TYR A 92 5.88 -25.36 27.91
N GLY A 93 5.88 -25.27 29.24
CA GLY A 93 7.00 -24.68 29.98
C GLY A 93 7.21 -23.20 29.70
N LEU A 94 6.14 -22.49 29.28
CA LEU A 94 6.18 -21.07 28.99
C LEU A 94 6.32 -20.29 30.30
N ASP A 95 7.26 -19.32 30.30
CA ASP A 95 7.46 -18.45 31.47
C ASP A 95 6.29 -17.45 31.56
N PRO A 96 5.55 -17.41 32.71
CA PRO A 96 4.52 -16.39 32.95
C PRO A 96 5.05 -14.95 32.86
N ALA A 97 6.36 -14.76 33.07
CA ALA A 97 7.02 -13.45 32.94
C ALA A 97 7.26 -13.00 31.52
N ARG A 98 6.90 -13.78 30.50
CA ARG A 98 7.00 -13.34 29.10
C ARG A 98 6.06 -12.17 28.85
N ASP A 99 6.59 -11.18 28.17
CA ASP A 99 5.90 -9.93 27.77
C ASP A 99 4.91 -10.14 26.63
N TYR A 100 4.36 -11.36 26.49
CA TYR A 100 3.47 -11.76 25.41
C TYR A 100 2.23 -12.49 25.93
N GLU A 101 1.14 -12.31 25.19
CA GLU A 101 -0.15 -12.96 25.40
C GLU A 101 -0.49 -13.85 24.21
N ILE A 102 -1.21 -14.95 24.46
CA ILE A 102 -1.66 -15.86 23.40
C ILE A 102 -2.87 -15.25 22.71
N VAL A 103 -2.81 -15.14 21.40
CA VAL A 103 -3.95 -14.71 20.59
C VAL A 103 -5.05 -15.77 20.64
N MET A 104 -6.30 -15.33 20.84
CA MET A 104 -7.46 -16.23 20.95
C MET A 104 -7.70 -17.02 19.66
N PRO A 105 -8.16 -18.29 19.73
CA PRO A 105 -8.44 -19.10 18.53
C PRO A 105 -9.54 -18.57 17.62
N ASN A 106 -10.39 -17.67 18.12
CA ASN A 106 -11.45 -17.01 17.34
C ASN A 106 -11.02 -15.64 16.77
N ALA A 107 -9.73 -15.28 16.89
CA ALA A 107 -9.19 -14.10 16.25
C ALA A 107 -9.28 -14.21 14.73
N LYS A 108 -9.29 -13.05 14.04
CA LYS A 108 -9.38 -13.00 12.58
C LYS A 108 -8.15 -13.62 11.91
N TYR A 109 -6.98 -13.50 12.54
CA TYR A 109 -5.71 -14.02 12.00
C TYR A 109 -5.09 -15.01 13.00
N PHE A 110 -4.52 -16.09 12.47
CA PHE A 110 -3.90 -17.17 13.24
C PHE A 110 -2.40 -17.31 12.99
N SER A 111 -1.87 -16.55 12.03
CA SER A 111 -0.45 -16.60 11.67
C SER A 111 0.06 -15.24 11.22
N VAL A 112 1.37 -15.06 11.38
CA VAL A 112 2.09 -13.89 10.86
C VAL A 112 1.91 -13.77 9.35
N ASN A 113 1.93 -14.89 8.63
CA ASN A 113 1.74 -14.87 7.17
C ASN A 113 0.36 -14.33 6.76
N GLN A 114 -0.71 -14.74 7.42
CA GLN A 114 -2.06 -14.20 7.14
C GLN A 114 -2.13 -12.70 7.37
N MET A 115 -1.50 -12.20 8.43
CA MET A 115 -1.43 -10.76 8.69
C MET A 115 -0.62 -10.04 7.61
N LYS A 116 0.53 -10.58 7.21
CA LYS A 116 1.36 -10.02 6.14
C LYS A 116 0.59 -9.93 4.82
N GLU A 117 -0.15 -10.98 4.43
CA GLU A 117 -0.98 -10.98 3.23
C GLU A 117 -2.03 -9.85 3.19
N GLU A 118 -2.60 -9.47 4.34
CA GLU A 118 -3.54 -8.35 4.40
C GLU A 118 -2.83 -7.00 4.36
N ILE A 119 -1.73 -6.86 5.08
CA ILE A 119 -0.94 -5.63 5.14
C ILE A 119 -0.34 -5.30 3.76
N GLU A 120 0.10 -6.33 3.02
CA GLU A 120 0.67 -6.22 1.66
C GLU A 120 -0.32 -5.70 0.62
N LYS A 121 -1.63 -5.80 0.85
CA LYS A 121 -2.66 -5.21 -0.04
C LYS A 121 -2.74 -3.69 0.07
N ILE A 122 -2.24 -3.12 1.17
CA ILE A 122 -2.46 -1.73 1.57
C ILE A 122 -1.17 -0.91 1.42
N TYR A 123 -0.06 -1.42 1.93
CA TYR A 123 1.19 -0.69 2.03
C TYR A 123 2.19 -1.09 0.95
N SER A 124 3.00 -0.13 0.51
CA SER A 124 4.08 -0.35 -0.44
C SER A 124 5.13 -1.31 0.10
N LYS A 125 5.78 -2.05 -0.79
CA LYS A 125 6.83 -2.99 -0.41
C LYS A 125 7.98 -2.29 0.33
N GLU A 126 8.36 -1.08 -0.11
CA GLU A 126 9.41 -0.31 0.54
C GLU A 126 9.02 0.03 1.98
N TYR A 127 7.79 0.53 2.20
CA TYR A 127 7.30 0.85 3.54
C TYR A 127 7.11 -0.39 4.44
N LEU A 128 6.70 -1.51 3.85
CA LEU A 128 6.60 -2.79 4.54
C LEU A 128 7.98 -3.25 5.07
N ASP A 129 8.97 -3.31 4.19
CA ASP A 129 10.30 -3.84 4.52
C ASP A 129 11.06 -2.93 5.50
N GLU A 130 10.97 -1.61 5.32
CA GLU A 130 11.73 -0.65 6.12
C GLU A 130 11.09 -0.33 7.46
N VAL A 131 9.75 -0.34 7.55
CA VAL A 131 9.03 0.15 8.73
C VAL A 131 8.22 -0.96 9.38
N ILE A 132 7.26 -1.56 8.67
CA ILE A 132 6.26 -2.44 9.29
C ILE A 132 6.88 -3.77 9.72
N TYR A 133 7.56 -4.48 8.82
CA TYR A 133 8.07 -5.82 9.14
C TYR A 133 9.08 -5.79 10.28
N ARG A 134 9.97 -4.83 10.26
CA ARG A 134 10.99 -4.68 11.31
C ARG A 134 10.39 -4.43 12.69
N SER A 135 9.36 -3.58 12.79
CA SER A 135 8.76 -3.22 14.07
C SER A 135 7.70 -4.23 14.53
N ILE A 136 6.95 -4.83 13.60
CA ILE A 136 5.77 -5.63 13.94
C ILE A 136 6.08 -7.13 14.04
N PHE A 137 6.94 -7.65 13.17
CA PHE A 137 7.17 -9.10 13.08
C PHE A 137 8.59 -9.56 13.40
N ASP A 138 9.61 -8.74 13.10
CA ASP A 138 11.00 -9.18 13.24
C ASP A 138 11.63 -8.75 14.57
N GLY A 139 11.10 -7.65 15.16
CA GLY A 139 11.79 -6.95 16.23
C GLY A 139 13.04 -6.22 15.69
N TYR A 140 13.65 -5.36 16.52
CA TYR A 140 14.86 -4.65 16.12
C TYR A 140 15.79 -4.45 17.29
N ALA A 141 17.09 -4.41 17.01
CA ALA A 141 18.10 -3.98 17.95
C ALA A 141 18.71 -2.67 17.46
N ILE A 142 18.70 -1.64 18.29
CA ILE A 142 19.41 -0.38 18.04
C ILE A 142 20.59 -0.31 19.00
N GLU A 143 21.81 -0.18 18.45
CA GLU A 143 23.00 0.11 19.25
C GLU A 143 22.90 1.58 19.72
N ASP A 144 22.99 1.80 21.03
CA ASP A 144 22.87 3.13 21.64
C ASP A 144 24.13 4.01 21.50
N GLY A 145 25.13 3.53 20.80
CA GLY A 145 26.41 4.24 20.61
C GLY A 145 27.32 4.30 21.85
N ILE A 146 26.89 3.75 22.99
CA ILE A 146 27.62 3.72 24.28
C ILE A 146 27.95 2.26 24.66
N GLY A 147 27.70 1.32 23.75
CA GLY A 147 27.95 -0.13 23.98
C GLY A 147 26.76 -0.89 24.57
N GLY A 148 25.59 -0.26 24.65
CA GLY A 148 24.32 -0.90 24.92
C GLY A 148 23.52 -1.14 23.64
N SER A 149 22.53 -2.00 23.70
CA SER A 149 21.54 -2.17 22.63
C SER A 149 20.14 -2.06 23.22
N VAL A 150 19.31 -1.24 22.57
CA VAL A 150 17.86 -1.25 22.83
C VAL A 150 17.25 -2.26 21.87
N VAL A 151 16.68 -3.32 22.43
CA VAL A 151 15.98 -4.35 21.66
C VAL A 151 14.49 -4.01 21.68
N GLY A 152 13.93 -3.72 20.52
CA GLY A 152 12.49 -3.67 20.33
C GLY A 152 11.97 -5.06 20.04
N VAL A 153 11.06 -5.56 20.88
CA VAL A 153 10.40 -6.84 20.67
C VAL A 153 9.40 -6.74 19.53
N ALA A 154 9.26 -7.82 18.76
CA ALA A 154 8.21 -7.92 17.74
C ALA A 154 6.83 -7.80 18.41
N ARG A 155 5.87 -7.16 17.70
CA ARG A 155 4.49 -7.13 18.18
C ARG A 155 3.85 -8.51 18.14
N TYR A 156 4.11 -9.25 17.07
CA TYR A 156 3.59 -10.60 16.87
C TYR A 156 4.72 -11.57 16.53
N TYR A 157 4.64 -12.77 17.08
CA TYR A 157 5.49 -13.88 16.66
C TYR A 157 4.76 -15.22 16.82
N GLU A 158 5.26 -16.26 16.17
CA GLU A 158 4.72 -17.61 16.23
C GLU A 158 5.66 -18.52 17.04
N GLU A 159 5.11 -19.26 17.99
CA GLU A 159 5.83 -20.31 18.72
C GLU A 159 4.87 -21.41 19.13
N GLY A 160 5.24 -22.67 18.94
CA GLY A 160 4.47 -23.83 19.39
C GLY A 160 3.08 -23.95 18.77
N ASN A 161 2.89 -23.53 17.52
CA ASN A 161 1.61 -23.44 16.79
C ASN A 161 0.64 -22.38 17.33
N TYR A 162 1.12 -21.41 18.10
CA TYR A 162 0.34 -20.30 18.60
C TYR A 162 0.90 -18.99 18.08
N LEU A 163 -0.02 -18.05 17.87
CA LEU A 163 0.29 -16.66 17.60
C LEU A 163 0.33 -15.90 18.92
N TRP A 164 1.37 -15.12 19.12
CA TRP A 164 1.62 -14.36 20.33
C TRP A 164 1.62 -12.87 20.04
N GLN A 165 1.04 -12.06 20.92
CA GLN A 165 1.00 -10.61 20.85
C GLN A 165 1.71 -9.99 22.05
N SER A 166 2.61 -9.04 21.82
CA SER A 166 3.35 -8.34 22.88
C SER A 166 2.43 -7.47 23.75
N LYS A 167 2.57 -7.55 25.09
CA LYS A 167 1.91 -6.69 26.07
C LYS A 167 2.50 -5.28 26.09
N ASP A 168 3.79 -5.16 25.85
CA ASP A 168 4.54 -3.91 25.99
C ASP A 168 4.57 -3.05 24.75
N PHE A 169 3.94 -3.52 23.65
CA PHE A 169 3.91 -2.77 22.41
C PHE A 169 3.05 -1.50 22.58
N LYS A 170 3.69 -0.32 22.40
CA LYS A 170 2.98 0.96 22.53
C LYS A 170 1.99 1.14 21.41
N THR A 171 0.73 1.22 21.76
CA THR A 171 -0.37 1.52 20.84
C THR A 171 -0.60 3.03 20.78
N PHE A 172 -0.84 3.55 19.58
CA PHE A 172 -1.13 4.97 19.37
C PHE A 172 -2.26 5.20 18.34
N TYR A 173 -2.66 4.16 17.63
CA TYR A 173 -3.75 4.24 16.67
C TYR A 173 -5.10 3.98 17.34
N THR A 174 -6.02 4.92 17.23
CA THR A 174 -7.36 4.86 17.83
C THR A 174 -8.48 4.57 16.83
N GLY A 175 -8.22 4.76 15.52
CA GLY A 175 -9.22 4.57 14.48
C GLY A 175 -10.33 5.64 14.45
N MET A 176 -10.13 6.77 15.12
CA MET A 176 -11.17 7.79 15.29
C MET A 176 -11.15 8.91 14.24
N ARG A 177 -10.34 8.78 13.18
CA ARG A 177 -10.24 9.79 12.12
C ARG A 177 -11.28 9.53 11.02
N VAL A 178 -11.99 10.59 10.65
CA VAL A 178 -12.98 10.61 9.57
C VAL A 178 -12.40 11.41 8.40
N TYR A 179 -12.58 10.95 7.17
CA TYR A 179 -12.04 11.56 5.96
C TYR A 179 -13.16 12.08 5.04
N ASP A 180 -13.00 13.31 4.53
CA ASP A 180 -13.88 13.83 3.48
C ASP A 180 -13.32 13.53 2.09
N TYR A 181 -13.74 12.42 1.52
CA TYR A 181 -13.28 11.97 0.21
C TYR A 181 -13.54 12.95 -0.92
N SER A 182 -14.50 13.90 -0.77
CA SER A 182 -14.81 14.90 -1.77
C SER A 182 -13.71 15.97 -1.89
N THR A 183 -12.83 16.08 -0.90
CA THR A 183 -11.72 17.05 -0.85
C THR A 183 -10.41 16.52 -1.38
N MET A 184 -10.37 15.24 -1.83
CA MET A 184 -9.15 14.61 -2.32
C MET A 184 -8.55 15.39 -3.50
N GLN A 185 -7.24 15.66 -3.42
CA GLN A 185 -6.45 16.27 -4.47
C GLN A 185 -5.11 15.57 -4.61
N ILE A 186 -4.54 15.57 -5.83
CA ILE A 186 -3.23 14.99 -6.10
C ILE A 186 -2.19 16.09 -6.27
N ARG A 187 -1.04 15.91 -5.63
CA ARG A 187 0.15 16.72 -5.82
C ARG A 187 1.31 15.85 -6.33
N SER A 188 1.86 16.20 -7.49
CA SER A 188 3.01 15.53 -8.06
C SER A 188 4.27 15.73 -7.21
N LEU A 189 5.08 14.68 -7.10
CA LEU A 189 6.44 14.72 -6.54
C LEU A 189 7.54 14.77 -7.63
N GLY A 190 7.15 15.02 -8.88
CA GLY A 190 8.08 15.01 -10.02
C GLY A 190 8.52 13.60 -10.44
N LYS A 191 7.86 12.56 -9.93
CA LYS A 191 8.00 11.16 -10.32
C LYS A 191 6.63 10.63 -10.74
N ALA A 192 6.62 9.73 -11.72
CA ALA A 192 5.37 9.18 -12.23
C ALA A 192 4.79 8.07 -11.33
N ASP A 193 5.66 7.47 -10.55
CA ASP A 193 5.37 6.33 -9.67
C ASP A 193 5.14 6.72 -8.20
N ARG A 194 5.23 8.01 -7.88
CA ARG A 194 4.99 8.54 -6.52
C ARG A 194 4.26 9.88 -6.56
N CYS A 195 3.24 10.01 -5.74
CA CYS A 195 2.55 11.30 -5.54
C CYS A 195 1.99 11.39 -4.11
N VAL A 196 1.51 12.58 -3.77
CA VAL A 196 0.83 12.86 -2.51
C VAL A 196 -0.64 13.09 -2.81
N VAL A 197 -1.50 12.40 -2.11
CA VAL A 197 -2.93 12.72 -2.03
C VAL A 197 -3.15 13.53 -0.77
N THR A 198 -3.77 14.70 -0.91
CA THR A 198 -4.24 15.50 0.23
C THR A 198 -5.73 15.29 0.39
N ILE A 199 -6.19 15.21 1.64
CA ILE A 199 -7.60 15.01 1.98
C ILE A 199 -7.91 15.68 3.31
N ASP A 200 -9.07 16.30 3.43
CA ASP A 200 -9.52 16.86 4.68
C ASP A 200 -10.06 15.76 5.60
N SER A 201 -9.76 15.91 6.88
CA SER A 201 -10.12 14.94 7.89
C SER A 201 -10.29 15.59 9.25
N TRP A 202 -10.96 14.91 10.17
CA TRP A 202 -11.14 15.33 11.56
C TRP A 202 -11.19 14.11 12.49
N LEU A 203 -10.98 14.32 13.76
CA LEU A 203 -11.26 13.29 14.75
C LEU A 203 -12.76 13.26 15.07
N GLU A 204 -13.29 12.07 15.29
CA GLU A 204 -14.72 11.85 15.53
C GLU A 204 -15.26 12.64 16.74
N ASP A 205 -14.44 12.84 17.77
CA ASP A 205 -14.75 13.60 18.98
C ASP A 205 -14.55 15.11 18.82
N THR A 206 -13.90 15.58 17.76
CA THR A 206 -13.65 17.00 17.48
C THR A 206 -13.95 17.35 16.01
N PRO A 207 -15.21 17.19 15.54
CA PRO A 207 -15.55 17.32 14.11
C PRO A 207 -15.37 18.74 13.54
N ASP A 208 -15.30 19.76 14.41
CA ASP A 208 -15.06 21.15 14.01
C ASP A 208 -13.57 21.46 13.75
N GLN A 209 -12.66 20.53 14.08
CA GLN A 209 -11.22 20.68 13.86
C GLN A 209 -10.80 19.94 12.60
N ILE A 210 -11.01 20.59 11.45
CA ILE A 210 -10.64 20.03 10.16
C ILE A 210 -9.15 20.24 9.92
N GLU A 211 -8.47 19.15 9.55
CA GLU A 211 -7.06 19.13 9.18
C GLU A 211 -6.91 18.52 7.77
N THR A 212 -6.09 19.13 6.93
CA THR A 212 -5.71 18.50 5.67
C THR A 212 -4.51 17.58 5.91
N VAL A 213 -4.69 16.29 5.67
CA VAL A 213 -3.63 15.29 5.81
C VAL A 213 -3.00 14.94 4.46
N GLU A 214 -1.72 14.61 4.48
CA GLU A 214 -0.96 14.17 3.30
C GLU A 214 -0.78 12.64 3.34
N ILE A 215 -1.21 11.98 2.28
CA ILE A 215 -1.07 10.54 2.08
C ILE A 215 -0.07 10.33 0.94
N LEU A 216 1.08 9.77 1.26
CA LEU A 216 2.07 9.39 0.25
C LEU A 216 1.66 8.05 -0.37
N ILE A 217 1.62 8.00 -1.69
CA ILE A 217 1.32 6.77 -2.43
C ILE A 217 2.37 6.47 -3.48
N THR A 218 2.57 5.19 -3.71
CA THR A 218 3.52 4.69 -4.70
C THR A 218 2.87 3.66 -5.63
N LEU A 219 3.23 3.70 -6.91
CA LEU A 219 2.76 2.77 -7.92
C LEU A 219 3.71 1.56 -7.99
N GLN A 220 3.19 0.37 -7.76
CA GLN A 220 3.93 -0.90 -7.85
C GLN A 220 3.09 -1.90 -8.64
N ASP A 221 3.69 -2.55 -9.64
CA ASP A 221 3.04 -3.56 -10.49
C ASP A 221 1.68 -3.14 -11.11
N GLY A 222 1.51 -1.81 -11.32
CA GLY A 222 0.30 -1.22 -11.90
C GLY A 222 -0.79 -0.85 -10.88
N GLU A 223 -0.55 -1.04 -9.58
CA GLU A 223 -1.45 -0.70 -8.50
C GLU A 223 -0.85 0.34 -7.56
N TRP A 224 -1.69 1.20 -6.96
CA TRP A 224 -1.28 2.19 -5.97
C TRP A 224 -1.34 1.61 -4.55
N TYR A 225 -0.34 1.95 -3.73
CA TYR A 225 -0.18 1.52 -2.33
C TYR A 225 0.15 2.71 -1.45
N LEU A 226 -0.22 2.65 -0.17
CA LEU A 226 0.21 3.63 0.83
C LEU A 226 1.71 3.48 1.09
N ASP A 227 2.41 4.61 1.15
CA ASP A 227 3.85 4.68 1.40
C ASP A 227 4.18 5.45 2.68
N ASN A 228 3.18 5.71 3.50
CA ASN A 228 3.27 6.22 4.86
C ASN A 228 2.09 5.72 5.70
N PHE A 229 2.26 5.78 7.02
CA PHE A 229 1.16 5.55 7.95
C PHE A 229 0.13 6.69 7.84
N ILE A 230 -1.15 6.33 7.89
CA ILE A 230 -2.27 7.24 7.99
C ILE A 230 -3.07 6.92 9.26
N ALA A 231 -3.26 7.96 10.13
CA ALA A 231 -3.92 7.80 11.44
C ALA A 231 -5.36 8.29 11.39
#